data_ff3650853fb959f6572cb2fadd990ccc
#
_entry.id   ff3650853fb959f6572cb2fadd990ccc
#
_cell.length_a   1.000
_cell.length_b   1.000
_cell.length_c   1.000
_cell.angle_alpha   90.00
_cell.angle_beta   90.00
_cell.angle_gamma   90.00
#
_symmetry.space_group_name_H-M   'P 1'
#
loop_
_entity.id
_entity.type
_entity.pdbx_description
1 polymer ?
#
loop_
_entity_poly.entity_id
_entity_poly.type
_entity_poly.pdbx_seq_one_letter_code
_entity_poly.pdbx_strand_id
1 'polypeptide(L)'
;MTRSPAAAAFAGRALRLIAGAPLAACVVWAVASPEFPALSKVAALVIAGAAAWQPLWGLALLTMLAPAGALFAAAPARAAELFGWSFIAVWLLSIWRPLSKAGWPRTVILPLALFGAALVASWLSLTVAGAAGVIPSALPRFLAGAIAGNHLLVSSPEAETWTLLQALGGLGVFVAATAIARSDSRTVRWIGLSLVASMTILAAATLVQLRDIPADRFSLPLADVNAAGSLYALAVVIALAYAWLQPARRLVWLPMVVLLASAVWLTGSRSAYLAIAAGAAVLAAARRHWQPTRRHLIVGACVFLAAIIAAGVLIGPQSEVEGSAGQSVNLRSQFLLTSARMFVSAPVFGVGVGRYFARSAEFMTPELQELYGNENAHNYFAQQFAELGLVGGLLFVWLVAAVLSQGWRGVAQSPDDIALHALFAATAAYVLTCATGHPLLVPEAALPFWAAFGAVASATAGAAAVAKRWLTLGVAAAVILSAGVGRATIVYARPPAQPPEQGFHQFETTSDGTTFRWMTRHAVIYISDGPGFLHLRLRAPGWPAPHPVVIETSIAGQVVDRHEVPPDESTTWDVAVRDVGRAGFRRVDFRVNQEWSEEVRLGRRTARRPVSLIVERIQWERLR
;
A
#
# COMPACT_ATOMS: atom_id res chain seq x y z
N MET A 1 26.18 -32.56 14.06
CA MET A 1 26.30 -32.78 12.62
C MET A 1 26.34 -31.45 11.88
N THR A 2 27.50 -30.98 11.47
CA THR A 2 27.67 -29.78 10.64
C THR A 2 27.37 -30.17 9.19
N ARG A 3 26.28 -29.62 8.61
CA ARG A 3 25.99 -29.81 7.19
C ARG A 3 27.17 -29.32 6.37
N SER A 4 27.58 -30.06 5.36
CA SER A 4 28.67 -29.63 4.48
C SER A 4 28.29 -28.30 3.79
N PRO A 5 29.25 -27.38 3.55
CA PRO A 5 28.98 -26.12 2.85
C PRO A 5 28.32 -26.32 1.48
N ALA A 6 28.60 -27.42 0.80
CA ALA A 6 27.99 -27.79 -0.47
C ALA A 6 26.49 -28.11 -0.34
N ALA A 7 26.11 -28.86 0.71
CA ALA A 7 24.70 -29.19 0.96
C ALA A 7 23.87 -27.92 1.29
N ALA A 8 24.42 -26.97 2.04
CA ALA A 8 23.76 -25.70 2.34
C ALA A 8 23.59 -24.83 1.08
N ALA A 9 24.58 -24.79 0.21
CA ALA A 9 24.50 -24.08 -1.08
C ALA A 9 23.49 -24.73 -2.04
N PHE A 10 23.43 -26.05 -2.09
CA PHE A 10 22.45 -26.79 -2.89
C PHE A 10 21.02 -26.51 -2.40
N ALA A 11 20.77 -26.61 -1.08
CA ALA A 11 19.46 -26.33 -0.50
C ALA A 11 19.01 -24.89 -0.79
N GLY A 12 19.90 -23.91 -0.72
CA GLY A 12 19.61 -22.50 -1.04
C GLY A 12 19.24 -22.31 -2.52
N ARG A 13 19.91 -23.00 -3.44
CA ARG A 13 19.57 -22.97 -4.88
C ARG A 13 18.23 -23.64 -5.17
N ALA A 14 17.98 -24.80 -4.57
CA ALA A 14 16.70 -25.50 -4.70
C ALA A 14 15.53 -24.65 -4.21
N LEU A 15 15.66 -23.99 -3.05
CA LEU A 15 14.63 -23.11 -2.50
C LEU A 15 14.34 -21.92 -3.45
N ARG A 16 15.37 -21.34 -4.04
CA ARG A 16 15.21 -20.25 -5.02
C ARG A 16 14.49 -20.71 -6.28
N LEU A 17 14.78 -21.89 -6.78
CA LEU A 17 14.07 -22.47 -7.93
C LEU A 17 12.61 -22.77 -7.59
N ILE A 18 12.34 -23.39 -6.44
CA ILE A 18 10.99 -23.72 -5.99
C ILE A 18 10.13 -22.47 -5.85
N ALA A 19 10.68 -21.37 -5.35
CA ALA A 19 9.97 -20.10 -5.23
C ALA A 19 9.93 -19.33 -6.56
N GLY A 20 11.00 -19.31 -7.32
CA GLY A 20 11.16 -18.49 -8.52
C GLY A 20 10.44 -19.02 -9.74
N ALA A 21 10.36 -20.35 -9.94
CA ALA A 21 9.75 -20.92 -11.14
C ALA A 21 8.22 -20.68 -11.19
N PRO A 22 7.44 -20.94 -10.13
CA PRO A 22 6.02 -20.61 -10.12
C PRO A 22 5.76 -19.10 -10.28
N LEU A 23 6.57 -18.27 -9.61
CA LEU A 23 6.45 -16.83 -9.74
C LEU A 23 6.74 -16.36 -11.17
N ALA A 24 7.78 -16.89 -11.82
CA ALA A 24 8.08 -16.57 -13.22
C ALA A 24 6.93 -17.00 -14.14
N ALA A 25 6.32 -18.15 -13.91
CA ALA A 25 5.15 -18.59 -14.69
C ALA A 25 3.98 -17.60 -14.53
N CYS A 26 3.71 -17.12 -13.31
CA CYS A 26 2.69 -16.10 -13.06
C CYS A 26 3.03 -14.76 -13.73
N VAL A 27 4.29 -14.34 -13.72
CA VAL A 27 4.73 -13.12 -14.39
C VAL A 27 4.58 -13.25 -15.92
N VAL A 28 4.99 -14.39 -16.50
CA VAL A 28 4.80 -14.66 -17.94
C VAL A 28 3.32 -14.60 -18.30
N TRP A 29 2.46 -15.18 -17.47
CA TRP A 29 1.01 -15.11 -17.66
C TRP A 29 0.50 -13.68 -17.63
N ALA A 30 0.93 -12.86 -16.64
CA ALA A 30 0.54 -11.46 -16.53
C ALA A 30 1.03 -10.64 -17.73
N VAL A 31 2.28 -10.85 -18.19
CA VAL A 31 2.83 -10.19 -19.39
C VAL A 31 2.06 -10.61 -20.66
N ALA A 32 1.60 -11.85 -20.74
CA ALA A 32 0.78 -12.31 -21.86
C ALA A 32 -0.66 -11.77 -21.83
N SER A 33 -1.14 -11.31 -20.66
CA SER A 33 -2.50 -10.77 -20.51
C SER A 33 -2.72 -9.50 -21.38
N PRO A 34 -3.89 -9.35 -22.04
CA PRO A 34 -4.23 -8.13 -22.75
C PRO A 34 -4.43 -6.90 -21.84
N GLU A 35 -4.59 -7.09 -20.54
CA GLU A 35 -4.81 -6.03 -19.55
C GLU A 35 -3.63 -5.06 -19.44
N PHE A 36 -2.41 -5.53 -19.74
CA PHE A 36 -1.23 -4.69 -19.72
C PHE A 36 -0.92 -4.11 -21.09
N PRO A 37 -0.77 -2.77 -21.22
CA PRO A 37 -0.28 -2.15 -22.44
C PRO A 37 1.12 -2.63 -22.86
N ALA A 38 1.42 -2.57 -24.15
CA ALA A 38 2.71 -3.00 -24.70
C ALA A 38 3.91 -2.34 -23.99
N LEU A 39 3.80 -1.06 -23.65
CA LEU A 39 4.86 -0.30 -22.97
C LEU A 39 5.18 -0.88 -21.58
N SER A 40 4.16 -1.28 -20.80
CA SER A 40 4.35 -1.94 -19.51
C SER A 40 5.09 -3.27 -19.65
N LYS A 41 4.73 -4.05 -20.67
CA LYS A 41 5.35 -5.35 -20.97
C LYS A 41 6.82 -5.19 -21.34
N VAL A 42 7.12 -4.21 -22.21
CA VAL A 42 8.49 -3.89 -22.62
C VAL A 42 9.32 -3.46 -21.41
N ALA A 43 8.80 -2.57 -20.56
CA ALA A 43 9.48 -2.12 -19.35
C ALA A 43 9.77 -3.29 -18.38
N ALA A 44 8.78 -4.18 -18.17
CA ALA A 44 8.94 -5.38 -17.34
C ALA A 44 10.04 -6.31 -17.90
N LEU A 45 10.08 -6.53 -19.22
CA LEU A 45 11.10 -7.33 -19.89
C LEU A 45 12.49 -6.69 -19.81
N VAL A 46 12.59 -5.35 -19.94
CA VAL A 46 13.84 -4.62 -19.77
C VAL A 46 14.38 -4.76 -18.33
N ILE A 47 13.52 -4.62 -17.33
CA ILE A 47 13.88 -4.84 -15.92
C ILE A 47 14.34 -6.29 -15.70
N ALA A 48 13.60 -7.27 -16.24
CA ALA A 48 13.92 -8.68 -16.17
C ALA A 48 15.27 -9.00 -16.83
N GLY A 49 15.49 -8.51 -18.04
CA GLY A 49 16.77 -8.66 -18.78
C GLY A 49 17.96 -8.03 -18.05
N ALA A 50 17.78 -6.83 -17.53
CA ALA A 50 18.80 -6.16 -16.71
C ALA A 50 19.10 -6.93 -15.42
N ALA A 51 18.08 -7.47 -14.75
CA ALA A 51 18.25 -8.30 -13.56
C ALA A 51 18.97 -9.62 -13.84
N ALA A 52 18.68 -10.25 -15.00
CA ALA A 52 19.38 -11.44 -15.47
C ALA A 52 20.84 -11.16 -15.78
N TRP A 53 21.13 -10.03 -16.44
CA TRP A 53 22.50 -9.61 -16.73
C TRP A 53 23.25 -9.23 -15.46
N GLN A 54 22.71 -8.30 -14.65
CA GLN A 54 23.27 -7.93 -13.34
C GLN A 54 22.15 -7.44 -12.42
N PRO A 55 21.90 -8.11 -11.27
CA PRO A 55 20.79 -7.77 -10.38
C PRO A 55 20.75 -6.32 -9.91
N LEU A 56 21.92 -5.68 -9.76
CA LEU A 56 22.03 -4.26 -9.45
C LEU A 56 21.30 -3.38 -10.47
N TRP A 57 21.47 -3.63 -11.77
CA TRP A 57 20.82 -2.83 -12.81
C TRP A 57 19.32 -3.09 -12.89
N GLY A 58 18.90 -4.34 -12.70
CA GLY A 58 17.46 -4.64 -12.57
C GLY A 58 16.80 -3.90 -11.41
N LEU A 59 17.47 -3.87 -10.25
CA LEU A 59 17.01 -3.15 -9.08
C LEU A 59 17.01 -1.62 -9.28
N ALA A 60 18.05 -1.08 -9.91
CA ALA A 60 18.14 0.35 -10.25
C ALA A 60 17.04 0.78 -11.23
N LEU A 61 16.76 -0.04 -12.25
CA LEU A 61 15.66 0.20 -13.19
C LEU A 61 14.28 0.06 -12.50
N LEU A 62 14.11 -0.92 -11.64
CA LEU A 62 12.88 -1.04 -10.85
C LEU A 62 12.63 0.24 -10.02
N THR A 63 13.65 0.71 -9.29
CA THR A 63 13.52 1.93 -8.48
C THR A 63 13.32 3.19 -9.31
N MET A 64 13.81 3.21 -10.55
CA MET A 64 13.62 4.31 -11.49
C MET A 64 12.23 4.31 -12.13
N LEU A 65 11.71 3.14 -12.52
CA LEU A 65 10.48 3.04 -13.31
C LEU A 65 9.22 2.84 -12.46
N ALA A 66 9.32 2.22 -11.27
CA ALA A 66 8.17 1.99 -10.42
C ALA A 66 7.40 3.27 -10.05
N PRO A 67 8.04 4.41 -9.68
CA PRO A 67 7.33 5.66 -9.41
C PRO A 67 6.46 6.16 -10.57
N ALA A 68 6.85 5.84 -11.79
CA ALA A 68 6.13 6.19 -13.01
C ALA A 68 5.09 5.14 -13.44
N GLY A 69 4.85 4.11 -12.64
CA GLY A 69 4.02 2.95 -12.99
C GLY A 69 2.67 3.31 -13.61
N ALA A 70 1.97 4.29 -13.06
CA ALA A 70 0.68 4.74 -13.58
C ALA A 70 0.74 5.38 -14.99
N LEU A 71 1.92 5.85 -15.43
CA LEU A 71 2.11 6.34 -16.81
C LEU A 71 2.26 5.20 -17.83
N PHE A 72 2.64 4.01 -17.36
CA PHE A 72 2.77 2.82 -18.21
C PHE A 72 1.46 2.07 -18.40
N ALA A 73 0.55 2.15 -17.44
CA ALA A 73 -0.75 1.50 -17.52
C ALA A 73 -1.79 2.31 -16.73
N ALA A 74 -2.94 2.56 -17.35
CA ALA A 74 -4.09 3.09 -16.65
C ALA A 74 -4.72 2.02 -15.74
N ALA A 75 -5.41 2.45 -14.69
CA ALA A 75 -6.18 1.55 -13.85
C ALA A 75 -7.18 0.72 -14.71
N PRO A 76 -7.42 -0.55 -14.40
CA PRO A 76 -7.01 -1.27 -13.20
C PRO A 76 -5.61 -1.89 -13.26
N ALA A 77 -4.90 -1.85 -14.40
CA ALA A 77 -3.60 -2.48 -14.56
C ALA A 77 -2.51 -1.72 -13.76
N ARG A 78 -1.69 -2.47 -13.00
CA ARG A 78 -0.66 -1.92 -12.11
C ARG A 78 0.73 -2.28 -12.57
N ALA A 79 1.29 -1.41 -13.41
CA ALA A 79 2.62 -1.63 -13.99
C ALA A 79 3.72 -1.74 -12.93
N ALA A 80 3.69 -0.95 -11.86
CA ALA A 80 4.69 -1.02 -10.80
C ALA A 80 4.75 -2.41 -10.14
N GLU A 81 3.62 -3.04 -9.87
CA GLU A 81 3.58 -4.42 -9.33
C GLU A 81 4.16 -5.43 -10.33
N LEU A 82 3.80 -5.30 -11.61
CA LEU A 82 4.38 -6.14 -12.67
C LEU A 82 5.90 -6.00 -12.73
N PHE A 83 6.43 -4.77 -12.60
CA PHE A 83 7.88 -4.51 -12.56
C PHE A 83 8.54 -5.18 -11.37
N GLY A 84 7.94 -5.04 -10.17
CA GLY A 84 8.44 -5.65 -8.94
C GLY A 84 8.49 -7.17 -9.03
N TRP A 85 7.41 -7.80 -9.45
CA TRP A 85 7.33 -9.25 -9.58
C TRP A 85 8.25 -9.80 -10.68
N SER A 86 8.40 -9.08 -11.81
CA SER A 86 9.34 -9.46 -12.88
C SER A 86 10.78 -9.45 -12.37
N PHE A 87 11.15 -8.41 -11.63
CA PHE A 87 12.47 -8.32 -11.01
C PHE A 87 12.72 -9.47 -10.02
N ILE A 88 11.78 -9.72 -9.09
CA ILE A 88 11.91 -10.75 -8.05
C ILE A 88 12.03 -12.14 -8.68
N ALA A 89 11.19 -12.45 -9.68
CA ALA A 89 11.20 -13.74 -10.36
C ALA A 89 12.56 -14.03 -10.98
N VAL A 90 13.10 -13.09 -11.75
CA VAL A 90 14.42 -13.25 -12.41
C VAL A 90 15.56 -13.29 -11.39
N TRP A 91 15.51 -12.45 -10.35
CA TRP A 91 16.50 -12.49 -9.28
C TRP A 91 16.52 -13.85 -8.56
N LEU A 92 15.36 -14.43 -8.27
CA LEU A 92 15.26 -15.77 -7.68
C LEU A 92 15.80 -16.85 -8.62
N LEU A 93 15.47 -16.78 -9.90
CA LEU A 93 15.91 -17.77 -10.90
C LEU A 93 17.40 -17.64 -11.23
N SER A 94 18.05 -16.53 -10.92
CA SER A 94 19.50 -16.34 -11.14
C SER A 94 20.35 -17.16 -10.16
N ILE A 95 20.10 -18.48 -10.08
CA ILE A 95 20.73 -19.40 -9.13
C ILE A 95 22.24 -19.60 -9.36
N TRP A 96 22.73 -19.32 -10.57
CA TRP A 96 24.17 -19.36 -10.90
C TRP A 96 24.96 -18.27 -10.17
N ARG A 97 24.30 -17.24 -9.65
CA ARG A 97 24.95 -16.19 -8.86
C ARG A 97 24.89 -16.55 -7.38
N PRO A 98 26.04 -16.71 -6.73
CA PRO A 98 26.06 -16.97 -5.30
C PRO A 98 25.45 -15.76 -4.55
N LEU A 99 24.57 -16.04 -3.59
CA LEU A 99 24.22 -15.03 -2.59
C LEU A 99 25.48 -14.67 -1.82
N SER A 100 25.62 -13.41 -1.42
CA SER A 100 26.75 -12.95 -0.63
C SER A 100 27.06 -13.92 0.52
N LYS A 101 28.34 -14.29 0.67
CA LYS A 101 28.81 -15.10 1.82
C LYS A 101 28.66 -14.36 3.15
N ALA A 102 28.50 -13.04 3.11
CA ALA A 102 28.25 -12.23 4.29
C ALA A 102 26.87 -12.61 4.86
N GLY A 103 26.83 -13.08 6.09
CA GLY A 103 25.60 -13.48 6.77
C GLY A 103 24.59 -12.33 6.87
N TRP A 104 23.33 -12.65 6.86
CA TRP A 104 22.26 -11.66 7.02
C TRP A 104 22.35 -10.93 8.36
N PRO A 105 21.97 -9.62 8.43
CA PRO A 105 21.88 -8.91 9.69
C PRO A 105 20.88 -9.62 10.61
N ARG A 106 21.37 -10.18 11.71
CA ARG A 106 20.58 -11.03 12.61
C ARG A 106 19.39 -10.29 13.21
N THR A 107 19.58 -9.00 13.42
CA THR A 107 18.57 -8.12 14.00
C THR A 107 17.39 -7.88 13.05
N VAL A 108 17.59 -8.02 11.73
CA VAL A 108 16.59 -7.74 10.70
C VAL A 108 15.89 -9.00 10.21
N ILE A 109 16.64 -10.13 10.06
CA ILE A 109 16.05 -11.35 9.47
C ILE A 109 14.91 -11.95 10.32
N LEU A 110 15.01 -11.86 11.63
CA LEU A 110 14.00 -12.42 12.52
C LEU A 110 12.67 -11.65 12.42
N PRO A 111 12.62 -10.33 12.65
CA PRO A 111 11.37 -9.59 12.52
C PRO A 111 10.82 -9.63 11.08
N LEU A 112 11.68 -9.65 10.05
CA LEU A 112 11.27 -9.79 8.65
C LEU A 112 10.52 -11.10 8.38
N ALA A 113 11.11 -12.24 8.81
CA ALA A 113 10.52 -13.55 8.59
C ALA A 113 9.24 -13.74 9.41
N LEU A 114 9.20 -13.25 10.65
CA LEU A 114 8.01 -13.35 11.49
C LEU A 114 6.89 -12.43 11.00
N PHE A 115 7.21 -11.24 10.51
CA PHE A 115 6.22 -10.34 9.91
C PHE A 115 5.63 -10.95 8.63
N GLY A 116 6.48 -11.50 7.74
CA GLY A 116 6.01 -12.24 6.57
C GLY A 116 5.13 -13.45 6.94
N ALA A 117 5.51 -14.20 7.99
CA ALA A 117 4.69 -15.31 8.49
C ALA A 117 3.34 -14.83 9.04
N ALA A 118 3.30 -13.68 9.73
CA ALA A 118 2.06 -13.11 10.26
C ALA A 118 1.10 -12.67 9.13
N LEU A 119 1.63 -12.06 8.06
CA LEU A 119 0.85 -11.72 6.86
C LEU A 119 0.23 -12.97 6.22
N VAL A 120 1.04 -14.01 5.99
CA VAL A 120 0.58 -15.27 5.41
C VAL A 120 -0.42 -15.97 6.33
N ALA A 121 -0.18 -15.99 7.65
CA ALA A 121 -1.10 -16.58 8.61
C ALA A 121 -2.45 -15.85 8.65
N SER A 122 -2.44 -14.51 8.58
CA SER A 122 -3.65 -13.71 8.49
C SER A 122 -4.44 -14.05 7.22
N TRP A 123 -3.79 -14.10 6.07
CA TRP A 123 -4.42 -14.47 4.81
C TRP A 123 -4.95 -15.90 4.81
N LEU A 124 -4.17 -16.89 5.30
CA LEU A 124 -4.62 -18.26 5.41
C LEU A 124 -5.87 -18.38 6.29
N SER A 125 -5.94 -17.64 7.39
CA SER A 125 -7.12 -17.64 8.25
C SER A 125 -8.38 -17.18 7.52
N LEU A 126 -8.26 -16.20 6.63
CA LEU A 126 -9.37 -15.68 5.84
C LEU A 126 -9.75 -16.64 4.71
N THR A 127 -8.75 -17.23 4.05
CA THR A 127 -8.96 -18.18 2.94
C THR A 127 -9.64 -19.46 3.41
N VAL A 128 -9.18 -20.05 4.51
CA VAL A 128 -9.78 -21.27 5.10
C VAL A 128 -11.18 -20.97 5.64
N ALA A 129 -11.42 -19.77 6.13
CA ALA A 129 -12.76 -19.34 6.55
C ALA A 129 -13.75 -19.15 5.38
N GLY A 130 -13.37 -19.47 4.16
CA GLY A 130 -14.21 -19.30 2.97
C GLY A 130 -14.33 -17.86 2.48
N ALA A 131 -13.62 -16.93 3.13
CA ALA A 131 -13.69 -15.50 2.77
C ALA A 131 -13.00 -15.19 1.44
N ALA A 132 -12.07 -16.01 0.98
CA ALA A 132 -11.25 -15.71 -0.19
C ALA A 132 -11.38 -16.71 -1.35
N GLY A 133 -12.09 -17.81 -1.23
CA GLY A 133 -12.46 -18.70 -2.31
C GLY A 133 -11.36 -19.10 -3.31
N VAL A 134 -10.08 -19.12 -2.92
CA VAL A 134 -8.96 -19.43 -3.81
C VAL A 134 -8.99 -20.87 -4.24
N ILE A 135 -9.22 -21.09 -5.52
CA ILE A 135 -9.15 -22.42 -6.11
C ILE A 135 -7.76 -22.61 -6.75
N PRO A 136 -7.02 -23.66 -6.40
CA PRO A 136 -5.68 -23.91 -6.95
C PRO A 136 -5.61 -23.92 -8.48
N SER A 137 -6.65 -24.41 -9.16
CA SER A 137 -6.75 -24.44 -10.62
C SER A 137 -6.90 -23.05 -11.26
N ALA A 138 -7.34 -22.05 -10.50
CA ALA A 138 -7.49 -20.68 -10.96
C ALA A 138 -6.30 -19.79 -10.53
N LEU A 139 -5.32 -20.35 -9.79
CA LEU A 139 -4.23 -19.61 -9.19
C LEU A 139 -3.45 -18.69 -10.18
N PRO A 140 -3.07 -19.11 -11.39
CA PRO A 140 -2.39 -18.22 -12.34
C PRO A 140 -3.24 -17.01 -12.77
N ARG A 141 -4.53 -17.22 -13.06
CA ARG A 141 -5.47 -16.15 -13.41
C ARG A 141 -5.71 -15.21 -12.23
N PHE A 142 -5.85 -15.80 -11.05
CA PHE A 142 -6.01 -15.06 -9.81
C PHE A 142 -4.78 -14.19 -9.53
N LEU A 143 -3.56 -14.70 -9.64
CA LEU A 143 -2.34 -13.94 -9.44
C LEU A 143 -2.15 -12.87 -10.51
N ALA A 144 -2.48 -13.14 -11.77
CA ALA A 144 -2.48 -12.13 -12.82
C ALA A 144 -3.47 -10.99 -12.52
N GLY A 145 -4.70 -11.33 -12.12
CA GLY A 145 -5.71 -10.37 -11.69
C GLY A 145 -5.29 -9.59 -10.44
N ALA A 146 -4.66 -10.26 -9.48
CA ALA A 146 -4.12 -9.61 -8.28
C ALA A 146 -3.00 -8.61 -8.61
N ILE A 147 -2.11 -8.95 -9.55
CA ILE A 147 -1.05 -8.05 -10.01
C ILE A 147 -1.65 -6.85 -10.77
N ALA A 148 -2.69 -7.07 -11.58
CA ALA A 148 -3.37 -6.02 -12.34
C ALA A 148 -4.35 -5.19 -11.51
N GLY A 149 -4.86 -5.73 -10.41
CA GLY A 149 -5.94 -5.11 -9.62
C GLY A 149 -5.58 -3.82 -8.89
N ASN A 150 -6.58 -3.03 -8.58
CA ASN A 150 -6.44 -1.85 -7.73
C ASN A 150 -6.92 -2.12 -6.30
N HIS A 151 -6.03 -2.61 -5.44
CA HIS A 151 -6.34 -2.97 -4.06
C HIS A 151 -6.63 -1.77 -3.14
N LEU A 152 -6.31 -0.53 -3.54
CA LEU A 152 -6.62 0.67 -2.75
C LEU A 152 -8.12 0.99 -2.76
N LEU A 153 -8.78 0.71 -3.89
CA LEU A 153 -10.19 1.08 -4.12
C LEU A 153 -11.13 -0.13 -4.16
N VAL A 154 -10.59 -1.34 -4.14
CA VAL A 154 -11.39 -2.56 -4.24
C VAL A 154 -11.61 -3.16 -2.87
N SER A 155 -12.85 -3.19 -2.45
CA SER A 155 -13.33 -3.90 -1.26
C SER A 155 -13.87 -5.27 -1.65
N SER A 156 -13.09 -6.06 -2.40
CA SER A 156 -13.46 -7.42 -2.79
C SER A 156 -12.99 -8.46 -1.78
N PRO A 157 -13.58 -9.67 -1.73
CA PRO A 157 -13.01 -10.80 -0.99
C PRO A 157 -11.57 -11.12 -1.41
N GLU A 158 -11.14 -10.62 -2.56
CA GLU A 158 -9.79 -10.78 -3.12
C GLU A 158 -8.82 -9.67 -2.70
N ALA A 159 -9.31 -8.59 -2.08
CA ALA A 159 -8.49 -7.48 -1.60
C ALA A 159 -7.44 -7.97 -0.59
N GLU A 160 -7.77 -8.95 0.23
CA GLU A 160 -6.87 -9.60 1.17
C GLU A 160 -5.68 -10.24 0.47
N THR A 161 -5.93 -10.89 -0.66
CA THR A 161 -4.86 -11.53 -1.43
C THR A 161 -3.99 -10.51 -2.14
N TRP A 162 -4.59 -9.48 -2.71
CA TRP A 162 -3.82 -8.40 -3.35
C TRP A 162 -2.94 -7.68 -2.34
N THR A 163 -3.48 -7.35 -1.17
CA THR A 163 -2.71 -6.71 -0.10
C THR A 163 -1.57 -7.60 0.39
N LEU A 164 -1.82 -8.91 0.55
CA LEU A 164 -0.76 -9.87 0.87
C LEU A 164 0.33 -9.88 -0.20
N LEU A 165 -0.05 -10.03 -1.49
CA LEU A 165 0.91 -10.08 -2.58
C LEU A 165 1.74 -8.80 -2.68
N GLN A 166 1.11 -7.64 -2.54
CA GLN A 166 1.83 -6.37 -2.51
C GLN A 166 2.84 -6.30 -1.35
N ALA A 167 2.42 -6.69 -0.15
CA ALA A 167 3.32 -6.71 1.00
C ALA A 167 4.48 -7.70 0.79
N LEU A 168 4.21 -8.91 0.29
CA LEU A 168 5.23 -9.91 -0.04
C LEU A 168 6.14 -9.45 -1.18
N GLY A 169 5.60 -8.76 -2.18
CA GLY A 169 6.38 -8.13 -3.24
C GLY A 169 7.36 -7.09 -2.69
N GLY A 170 6.89 -6.20 -1.81
CA GLY A 170 7.73 -5.24 -1.09
C GLY A 170 8.83 -5.91 -0.27
N LEU A 171 8.46 -6.92 0.55
CA LEU A 171 9.44 -7.71 1.33
C LEU A 171 10.41 -8.48 0.43
N GLY A 172 9.96 -8.98 -0.73
CA GLY A 172 10.81 -9.62 -1.74
C GLY A 172 11.86 -8.67 -2.31
N VAL A 173 11.44 -7.45 -2.67
CA VAL A 173 12.35 -6.39 -3.13
C VAL A 173 13.33 -5.99 -2.00
N PHE A 174 12.87 -5.86 -0.77
CA PHE A 174 13.72 -5.62 0.41
C PHE A 174 14.79 -6.70 0.57
N VAL A 175 14.40 -7.97 0.48
CA VAL A 175 15.32 -9.13 0.57
C VAL A 175 16.34 -9.06 -0.57
N ALA A 176 15.89 -8.86 -1.80
CA ALA A 176 16.77 -8.76 -2.96
C ALA A 176 17.75 -7.59 -2.83
N ALA A 177 17.26 -6.39 -2.48
CA ALA A 177 18.07 -5.19 -2.30
C ALA A 177 19.14 -5.38 -1.21
N THR A 178 18.77 -5.99 -0.06
CA THR A 178 19.71 -6.32 1.00
C THR A 178 20.79 -7.29 0.51
N ALA A 179 20.42 -8.35 -0.22
CA ALA A 179 21.35 -9.35 -0.73
C ALA A 179 22.31 -8.76 -1.79
N ILE A 180 21.78 -7.92 -2.69
CA ILE A 180 22.57 -7.26 -3.75
C ILE A 180 23.53 -6.25 -3.14
N ALA A 181 23.05 -5.39 -2.21
CA ALA A 181 23.88 -4.38 -1.57
C ALA A 181 25.02 -4.98 -0.73
N ARG A 182 24.86 -6.18 -0.20
CA ARG A 182 25.92 -6.92 0.50
C ARG A 182 26.96 -7.54 -0.44
N SER A 183 26.61 -7.77 -1.68
CA SER A 183 27.55 -8.29 -2.69
C SER A 183 28.18 -7.20 -3.54
N ASP A 184 27.52 -6.05 -3.65
CA ASP A 184 27.99 -4.90 -4.44
C ASP A 184 27.67 -3.59 -3.71
N SER A 185 28.67 -2.95 -3.13
CA SER A 185 28.54 -1.69 -2.38
C SER A 185 27.99 -0.52 -3.20
N ARG A 186 28.09 -0.58 -4.53
CA ARG A 186 27.55 0.45 -5.44
C ARG A 186 26.01 0.50 -5.38
N THR A 187 25.36 -0.55 -4.89
CA THR A 187 23.90 -0.67 -4.85
C THR A 187 23.24 0.48 -4.10
N VAL A 188 23.76 0.85 -2.92
CA VAL A 188 23.26 1.95 -2.10
C VAL A 188 23.23 3.25 -2.90
N ARG A 189 24.34 3.55 -3.60
CA ARG A 189 24.47 4.74 -4.44
C ARG A 189 23.50 4.72 -5.63
N TRP A 190 23.41 3.60 -6.35
CA TRP A 190 22.59 3.53 -7.56
C TRP A 190 21.10 3.57 -7.25
N ILE A 191 20.63 2.98 -6.15
CA ILE A 191 19.25 3.13 -5.69
C ILE A 191 18.94 4.61 -5.44
N GLY A 192 19.78 5.31 -4.68
CA GLY A 192 19.58 6.72 -4.39
C GLY A 192 19.56 7.59 -5.66
N LEU A 193 20.49 7.36 -6.59
CA LEU A 193 20.55 8.09 -7.85
C LEU A 193 19.35 7.81 -8.76
N SER A 194 18.93 6.53 -8.86
CA SER A 194 17.73 6.15 -9.64
C SER A 194 16.47 6.81 -9.10
N LEU A 195 16.31 6.86 -7.78
CA LEU A 195 15.18 7.55 -7.13
C LEU A 195 15.17 9.04 -7.45
N VAL A 196 16.30 9.73 -7.25
CA VAL A 196 16.39 11.17 -7.55
C VAL A 196 16.15 11.43 -9.03
N ALA A 197 16.73 10.64 -9.93
CA ALA A 197 16.51 10.79 -11.37
C ALA A 197 15.04 10.61 -11.76
N SER A 198 14.42 9.53 -11.29
CA SER A 198 12.99 9.26 -11.52
C SER A 198 12.13 10.43 -11.06
N MET A 199 12.27 10.82 -9.78
CA MET A 199 11.43 11.85 -9.19
C MET A 199 11.70 13.24 -9.79
N THR A 200 12.94 13.52 -10.25
CA THR A 200 13.27 14.77 -10.97
C THR A 200 12.57 14.83 -12.33
N ILE A 201 12.57 13.72 -13.08
CA ILE A 201 11.85 13.64 -14.35
C ILE A 201 10.35 13.83 -14.15
N LEU A 202 9.78 13.16 -13.14
CA LEU A 202 8.35 13.28 -12.81
C LEU A 202 7.99 14.69 -12.32
N ALA A 203 8.83 15.33 -11.52
CA ALA A 203 8.64 16.72 -11.11
C ALA A 203 8.64 17.67 -12.31
N ALA A 204 9.58 17.50 -13.24
CA ALA A 204 9.61 18.29 -14.46
C ALA A 204 8.36 18.09 -15.34
N ALA A 205 7.93 16.84 -15.51
CA ALA A 205 6.70 16.51 -16.25
C ALA A 205 5.47 17.13 -15.59
N THR A 206 5.37 17.08 -14.26
CA THR A 206 4.30 17.71 -13.49
C THR A 206 4.24 19.21 -13.74
N LEU A 207 5.37 19.91 -13.70
CA LEU A 207 5.43 21.36 -13.96
C LEU A 207 5.03 21.74 -15.39
N VAL A 208 5.34 20.88 -16.37
CA VAL A 208 4.90 21.11 -17.77
C VAL A 208 3.39 20.96 -17.88
N GLN A 209 2.80 19.96 -17.26
CA GLN A 209 1.35 19.71 -17.32
C GLN A 209 0.51 20.77 -16.57
N LEU A 210 1.06 21.44 -15.56
CA LEU A 210 0.38 22.54 -14.87
C LEU A 210 0.00 23.74 -15.77
N ARG A 211 0.58 23.83 -16.98
CA ARG A 211 0.19 24.86 -17.94
C ARG A 211 -1.23 24.65 -18.45
N ASP A 212 -1.71 23.42 -18.47
CA ASP A 212 -2.94 23.01 -19.15
C ASP A 212 -4.08 22.62 -18.19
N ILE A 213 -3.78 22.37 -16.90
CA ILE A 213 -4.76 21.88 -15.92
C ILE A 213 -4.66 22.67 -14.63
N PRO A 214 -5.62 23.55 -14.31
CA PRO A 214 -5.72 24.15 -12.99
C PRO A 214 -6.16 23.08 -11.99
N ALA A 215 -5.26 22.65 -11.12
CA ALA A 215 -5.55 21.69 -10.07
C ALA A 215 -5.12 22.23 -8.71
N ASP A 216 -5.98 22.12 -7.71
CA ASP A 216 -5.69 22.56 -6.34
C ASP A 216 -4.60 21.71 -5.68
N ARG A 217 -4.47 20.44 -6.11
CA ARG A 217 -3.45 19.50 -5.64
C ARG A 217 -3.05 18.56 -6.77
N PHE A 218 -1.76 18.25 -6.84
CA PHE A 218 -1.20 17.47 -7.92
C PHE A 218 -0.46 16.23 -7.41
N SER A 219 -0.78 15.06 -7.96
CA SER A 219 -0.22 13.78 -7.51
C SER A 219 0.54 13.00 -8.58
N LEU A 220 0.68 13.54 -9.80
CA LEU A 220 1.31 12.80 -10.88
C LEU A 220 2.65 12.17 -10.49
N PRO A 221 2.85 10.94 -10.90
CA PRO A 221 1.95 10.01 -11.60
C PRO A 221 1.14 9.10 -10.67
N LEU A 222 1.13 9.39 -9.37
CA LEU A 222 0.51 8.54 -8.37
C LEU A 222 -0.96 8.91 -8.15
N ALA A 223 -1.78 7.90 -7.83
CA ALA A 223 -3.19 8.12 -7.52
C ALA A 223 -3.42 8.83 -6.17
N ASP A 224 -2.41 8.85 -5.28
CA ASP A 224 -2.49 9.44 -3.95
C ASP A 224 -1.46 10.57 -3.76
N VAL A 225 -1.95 11.76 -3.42
CA VAL A 225 -1.11 12.97 -3.25
C VAL A 225 -0.14 12.85 -2.06
N ASN A 226 -0.50 12.11 -1.01
CA ASN A 226 0.37 11.94 0.16
C ASN A 226 1.48 10.92 -0.13
N ALA A 227 1.18 9.87 -0.90
CA ALA A 227 2.18 8.93 -1.38
C ALA A 227 3.17 9.61 -2.34
N ALA A 228 2.68 10.46 -3.25
CA ALA A 228 3.52 11.29 -4.10
C ALA A 228 4.42 12.23 -3.26
N GLY A 229 3.84 12.94 -2.30
CA GLY A 229 4.58 13.79 -1.38
C GLY A 229 5.66 13.03 -0.61
N SER A 230 5.38 11.81 -0.18
CA SER A 230 6.34 10.94 0.52
C SER A 230 7.53 10.55 -0.35
N LEU A 231 7.30 10.20 -1.63
CA LEU A 231 8.37 9.90 -2.58
C LEU A 231 9.20 11.12 -2.94
N TYR A 232 8.54 12.26 -3.19
CA TYR A 232 9.26 13.51 -3.44
C TYR A 232 10.10 13.90 -2.23
N ALA A 233 9.59 13.78 -1.00
CA ALA A 233 10.35 14.04 0.22
C ALA A 233 11.58 13.12 0.34
N LEU A 234 11.43 11.82 0.04
CA LEU A 234 12.54 10.87 -0.01
C LEU A 234 13.63 11.36 -0.99
N ALA A 235 13.25 11.76 -2.20
CA ALA A 235 14.19 12.24 -3.23
C ALA A 235 14.83 13.58 -2.85
N VAL A 236 14.08 14.53 -2.25
CA VAL A 236 14.59 15.81 -1.73
C VAL A 236 15.68 15.56 -0.70
N VAL A 237 15.45 14.66 0.27
CA VAL A 237 16.43 14.37 1.34
C VAL A 237 17.70 13.76 0.75
N ILE A 238 17.61 12.87 -0.24
CA ILE A 238 18.76 12.32 -0.93
C ILE A 238 19.54 13.44 -1.66
N ALA A 239 18.86 14.26 -2.47
CA ALA A 239 19.49 15.34 -3.22
C ALA A 239 20.12 16.38 -2.29
N LEU A 240 19.44 16.73 -1.19
CA LEU A 240 19.94 17.65 -0.15
C LEU A 240 21.21 17.10 0.52
N ALA A 241 21.25 15.80 0.83
CA ALA A 241 22.43 15.15 1.39
C ALA A 241 23.62 15.24 0.43
N TYR A 242 23.42 14.97 -0.86
CA TYR A 242 24.47 15.13 -1.86
C TYR A 242 24.89 16.60 -2.04
N ALA A 243 23.95 17.56 -2.06
CA ALA A 243 24.26 18.99 -2.14
C ALA A 243 25.11 19.46 -0.93
N TRP A 244 24.80 18.94 0.26
CA TRP A 244 25.51 19.30 1.48
C TRP A 244 26.89 18.62 1.57
N LEU A 245 26.96 17.33 1.28
CA LEU A 245 28.15 16.51 1.50
C LEU A 245 29.13 16.52 0.31
N GLN A 246 28.70 17.02 -0.88
CA GLN A 246 29.56 17.17 -2.07
C GLN A 246 29.59 18.64 -2.54
N PRO A 247 30.32 19.53 -1.86
CA PRO A 247 30.34 20.97 -2.20
C PRO A 247 30.73 21.24 -3.65
N ALA A 248 31.66 20.45 -4.21
CA ALA A 248 32.08 20.59 -5.60
C ALA A 248 30.98 20.35 -6.65
N ARG A 249 29.90 19.69 -6.27
CA ARG A 249 28.76 19.35 -7.16
C ARG A 249 27.47 20.05 -6.78
N ARG A 250 27.52 21.07 -5.93
CA ARG A 250 26.32 21.81 -5.48
C ARG A 250 25.51 22.38 -6.62
N LEU A 251 26.17 22.87 -7.68
CA LEU A 251 25.50 23.43 -8.87
C LEU A 251 24.63 22.41 -9.61
N VAL A 252 24.87 21.10 -9.44
CA VAL A 252 24.04 20.03 -9.99
C VAL A 252 22.90 19.69 -9.06
N TRP A 253 23.18 19.58 -7.75
CA TRP A 253 22.21 19.08 -6.79
C TRP A 253 21.19 20.13 -6.33
N LEU A 254 21.58 21.40 -6.18
CA LEU A 254 20.65 22.45 -5.73
C LEU A 254 19.48 22.69 -6.68
N PRO A 255 19.62 22.74 -8.01
CA PRO A 255 18.48 22.81 -8.92
C PRO A 255 17.54 21.61 -8.79
N MET A 256 18.05 20.39 -8.58
CA MET A 256 17.24 19.22 -8.33
C MET A 256 16.46 19.32 -7.02
N VAL A 257 17.09 19.81 -5.94
CA VAL A 257 16.41 20.07 -4.65
C VAL A 257 15.27 21.07 -4.84
N VAL A 258 15.51 22.17 -5.56
CA VAL A 258 14.47 23.19 -5.81
C VAL A 258 13.32 22.60 -6.62
N LEU A 259 13.61 21.88 -7.70
CA LEU A 259 12.60 21.25 -8.56
C LEU A 259 11.77 20.22 -7.79
N LEU A 260 12.42 19.34 -7.02
CA LEU A 260 11.74 18.34 -6.21
C LEU A 260 10.92 18.97 -5.07
N ALA A 261 11.44 20.03 -4.43
CA ALA A 261 10.72 20.76 -3.39
C ALA A 261 9.47 21.47 -3.96
N SER A 262 9.56 22.00 -5.19
CA SER A 262 8.40 22.56 -5.90
C SER A 262 7.34 21.49 -6.14
N ALA A 263 7.74 20.27 -6.51
CA ALA A 263 6.81 19.15 -6.66
C ALA A 263 6.17 18.76 -5.32
N VAL A 264 6.92 18.77 -4.21
CA VAL A 264 6.34 18.58 -2.86
C VAL A 264 5.28 19.66 -2.57
N TRP A 265 5.58 20.90 -2.91
CA TRP A 265 4.62 22.01 -2.75
C TRP A 265 3.32 21.74 -3.50
N LEU A 266 3.40 21.31 -4.74
CA LEU A 266 2.24 21.01 -5.58
C LEU A 266 1.38 19.86 -5.06
N THR A 267 1.97 18.89 -4.34
CA THR A 267 1.16 17.82 -3.70
C THR A 267 0.32 18.33 -2.54
N GLY A 268 0.67 19.48 -1.95
CA GLY A 268 0.04 20.00 -0.73
C GLY A 268 0.20 19.08 0.49
N SER A 269 1.12 18.11 0.44
CA SER A 269 1.34 17.15 1.54
C SER A 269 2.15 17.76 2.67
N ARG A 270 1.47 18.14 3.75
CA ARG A 270 2.13 18.72 4.95
C ARG A 270 3.08 17.74 5.62
N SER A 271 2.77 16.46 5.61
CA SER A 271 3.63 15.40 6.14
C SER A 271 4.96 15.29 5.40
N ALA A 272 4.99 15.60 4.11
CA ALA A 272 6.21 15.62 3.32
C ALA A 272 7.20 16.70 3.77
N TYR A 273 6.71 17.89 4.15
CA TYR A 273 7.58 18.95 4.71
C TYR A 273 8.20 18.53 6.05
N LEU A 274 7.38 17.95 6.94
CA LEU A 274 7.87 17.42 8.21
C LEU A 274 8.90 16.31 8.00
N ALA A 275 8.68 15.46 7.01
CA ALA A 275 9.62 14.40 6.65
C ALA A 275 10.94 14.94 6.12
N ILE A 276 10.93 15.97 5.27
CA ILE A 276 12.16 16.65 4.80
C ILE A 276 12.92 17.24 5.97
N ALA A 277 12.26 17.95 6.87
CA ALA A 277 12.88 18.54 8.05
C ALA A 277 13.48 17.47 8.97
N ALA A 278 12.75 16.38 9.21
CA ALA A 278 13.23 15.24 10.00
C ALA A 278 14.42 14.54 9.31
N GLY A 279 14.38 14.34 8.00
CA GLY A 279 15.48 13.77 7.23
C GLY A 279 16.75 14.63 7.30
N ALA A 280 16.60 15.97 7.18
CA ALA A 280 17.72 16.91 7.35
C ALA A 280 18.29 16.85 8.77
N ALA A 281 17.44 16.75 9.80
CA ALA A 281 17.88 16.59 11.19
C ALA A 281 18.62 15.27 11.42
N VAL A 282 18.10 14.15 10.88
CA VAL A 282 18.78 12.84 10.93
C VAL A 282 20.13 12.91 10.25
N LEU A 283 20.23 13.53 9.08
CA LEU A 283 21.49 13.72 8.36
C LEU A 283 22.50 14.55 9.18
N ALA A 284 22.05 15.65 9.78
CA ALA A 284 22.88 16.50 10.65
C ALA A 284 23.37 15.77 11.90
N ALA A 285 22.49 14.99 12.54
CA ALA A 285 22.81 14.19 13.71
C ALA A 285 23.84 13.08 13.37
N ALA A 286 23.65 12.41 12.24
CA ALA A 286 24.56 11.38 11.76
C ALA A 286 25.97 11.94 11.49
N ARG A 287 26.07 13.13 10.89
CA ARG A 287 27.37 13.81 10.61
C ARG A 287 28.09 14.30 11.87
N ARG A 288 27.36 14.64 12.92
CA ARG A 288 27.95 15.05 14.21
C ARG A 288 28.40 13.87 15.07
N HIS A 289 28.33 12.64 14.56
CA HIS A 289 28.61 11.42 15.31
C HIS A 289 27.81 11.31 16.63
N TRP A 290 26.61 11.94 16.64
CA TRP A 290 25.73 11.85 17.79
C TRP A 290 25.30 10.41 18.01
N GLN A 291 25.66 9.84 19.17
CA GLN A 291 25.26 8.49 19.54
C GLN A 291 24.05 8.56 20.48
N PRO A 292 22.82 8.41 19.97
CA PRO A 292 21.65 8.41 20.82
C PRO A 292 21.69 7.20 21.75
N THR A 293 21.64 7.42 23.04
CA THR A 293 21.42 6.35 24.00
C THR A 293 20.02 5.79 23.83
N ARG A 294 19.77 4.56 24.33
CA ARG A 294 18.43 3.95 24.33
C ARG A 294 17.39 4.89 24.96
N ARG A 295 17.80 5.65 25.98
CA ARG A 295 16.97 6.66 26.64
C ARG A 295 16.58 7.79 25.67
N HIS A 296 17.51 8.32 24.87
CA HIS A 296 17.21 9.36 23.89
C HIS A 296 16.23 8.86 22.81
N LEU A 297 16.35 7.62 22.37
CA LEU A 297 15.42 7.03 21.40
C LEU A 297 14.02 6.86 21.98
N ILE A 298 13.90 6.38 23.23
CA ILE A 298 12.61 6.24 23.91
C ILE A 298 11.99 7.62 24.15
N VAL A 299 12.75 8.56 24.70
CA VAL A 299 12.26 9.92 24.93
C VAL A 299 11.84 10.59 23.62
N GLY A 300 12.64 10.46 22.55
CA GLY A 300 12.29 10.98 21.22
C GLY A 300 10.99 10.37 20.67
N ALA A 301 10.80 9.06 20.81
CA ALA A 301 9.56 8.38 20.42
C ALA A 301 8.37 8.83 21.26
N CYS A 302 8.54 8.96 22.59
CA CYS A 302 7.48 9.46 23.48
C CYS A 302 7.13 10.93 23.19
N VAL A 303 8.11 11.80 22.95
CA VAL A 303 7.90 13.19 22.60
C VAL A 303 7.19 13.30 21.24
N PHE A 304 7.60 12.49 20.27
CA PHE A 304 6.95 12.45 18.96
C PHE A 304 5.50 11.99 19.06
N LEU A 305 5.23 10.92 19.81
CA LEU A 305 3.87 10.44 20.05
C LEU A 305 3.04 11.48 20.80
N ALA A 306 3.61 12.08 21.85
CA ALA A 306 2.95 13.16 22.59
C ALA A 306 2.65 14.39 21.71
N ALA A 307 3.55 14.76 20.81
CA ALA A 307 3.34 15.84 19.85
C ALA A 307 2.20 15.52 18.86
N ILE A 308 2.10 14.29 18.38
CA ILE A 308 0.98 13.84 17.53
C ILE A 308 -0.34 13.93 18.32
N ILE A 309 -0.38 13.43 19.55
CA ILE A 309 -1.57 13.44 20.41
C ILE A 309 -1.94 14.89 20.74
N ALA A 310 -0.97 15.72 21.15
CA ALA A 310 -1.20 17.12 21.46
C ALA A 310 -1.71 17.91 20.24
N ALA A 311 -1.13 17.70 19.07
CA ALA A 311 -1.62 18.29 17.83
C ALA A 311 -3.07 17.87 17.53
N GLY A 312 -3.41 16.60 17.73
CA GLY A 312 -4.78 16.10 17.60
C GLY A 312 -5.76 16.73 18.59
N VAL A 313 -5.35 16.92 19.85
CA VAL A 313 -6.19 17.48 20.91
C VAL A 313 -6.32 19.01 20.81
N LEU A 314 -5.23 19.72 20.55
CA LEU A 314 -5.20 21.19 20.58
C LEU A 314 -5.72 21.84 19.30
N ILE A 315 -5.52 21.19 18.14
CA ILE A 315 -5.87 21.77 16.83
C ILE A 315 -7.21 21.20 16.32
N GLY A 316 -7.59 19.99 16.74
CA GLY A 316 -8.74 19.25 16.22
C GLY A 316 -10.10 19.96 16.35
N PRO A 317 -10.49 20.51 17.52
CA PRO A 317 -11.85 21.00 17.74
C PRO A 317 -12.18 22.39 17.19
N GLN A 318 -11.19 23.21 16.82
CA GLN A 318 -11.37 24.65 16.63
C GLN A 318 -11.37 25.15 15.19
N SER A 319 -11.12 24.33 14.19
CA SER A 319 -11.03 24.81 12.81
C SER A 319 -12.27 24.44 12.01
N GLU A 320 -13.14 25.39 11.80
CA GLU A 320 -14.35 25.28 10.98
C GLU A 320 -14.10 25.56 9.48
N VAL A 321 -12.87 25.91 9.09
CA VAL A 321 -12.53 26.27 7.71
C VAL A 321 -12.14 25.03 6.92
N GLU A 322 -12.85 24.78 5.83
CA GLU A 322 -12.60 23.68 4.88
C GLU A 322 -11.16 23.76 4.31
N GLY A 323 -10.46 22.62 4.25
CA GLY A 323 -9.05 22.57 3.81
C GLY A 323 -8.03 23.08 4.83
N SER A 324 -8.45 23.53 6.01
CA SER A 324 -7.57 24.02 7.07
C SER A 324 -6.67 22.91 7.66
N ALA A 325 -5.58 23.31 8.31
CA ALA A 325 -4.72 22.38 9.03
C ALA A 325 -5.47 21.63 10.12
N GLY A 326 -6.40 22.29 10.81
CA GLY A 326 -7.17 21.69 11.87
C GLY A 326 -8.20 20.69 11.39
N GLN A 327 -8.87 20.92 10.27
CA GLN A 327 -9.76 19.94 9.68
C GLN A 327 -8.99 18.65 9.31
N SER A 328 -7.80 18.80 8.70
CA SER A 328 -6.94 17.67 8.37
C SER A 328 -6.50 16.90 9.62
N VAL A 329 -6.20 17.57 10.73
CA VAL A 329 -5.85 16.92 12.02
C VAL A 329 -7.06 16.25 12.64
N ASN A 330 -8.23 16.89 12.61
CA ASN A 330 -9.47 16.33 13.12
C ASN A 330 -9.85 15.04 12.37
N LEU A 331 -9.81 15.04 11.05
CA LEU A 331 -10.09 13.84 10.25
C LEU A 331 -9.11 12.71 10.57
N ARG A 332 -7.81 13.00 10.69
CA ARG A 332 -6.80 12.00 11.07
C ARG A 332 -7.02 11.45 12.48
N SER A 333 -7.46 12.27 13.43
CA SER A 333 -7.80 11.79 14.78
C SER A 333 -9.02 10.85 14.75
N GLN A 334 -10.01 11.12 13.91
CA GLN A 334 -11.16 10.24 13.71
C GLN A 334 -10.77 8.92 13.02
N PHE A 335 -9.89 8.95 12.02
CA PHE A 335 -9.32 7.73 11.42
C PHE A 335 -8.49 6.93 12.42
N LEU A 336 -7.74 7.58 13.29
CA LEU A 336 -7.01 6.90 14.36
C LEU A 336 -7.97 6.25 15.36
N LEU A 337 -9.06 6.92 15.72
CA LEU A 337 -10.12 6.35 16.57
C LEU A 337 -10.81 5.15 15.88
N THR A 338 -11.08 5.24 14.59
CA THR A 338 -11.58 4.13 13.77
C THR A 338 -10.63 2.94 13.84
N SER A 339 -9.34 3.17 13.64
CA SER A 339 -8.30 2.14 13.75
C SER A 339 -8.24 1.52 15.15
N ALA A 340 -8.36 2.33 16.20
CA ALA A 340 -8.36 1.87 17.58
C ALA A 340 -9.59 0.99 17.88
N ARG A 341 -10.78 1.39 17.45
CA ARG A 341 -12.00 0.58 17.60
C ARG A 341 -11.88 -0.75 16.85
N MET A 342 -11.36 -0.72 15.63
CA MET A 342 -11.11 -1.91 14.83
C MET A 342 -10.08 -2.83 15.51
N PHE A 343 -8.99 -2.29 16.05
CA PHE A 343 -8.01 -3.03 16.83
C PHE A 343 -8.64 -3.68 18.07
N VAL A 344 -9.43 -2.95 18.85
CA VAL A 344 -10.10 -3.47 20.05
C VAL A 344 -11.08 -4.61 19.71
N SER A 345 -11.70 -4.59 18.53
CA SER A 345 -12.59 -5.68 18.08
C SER A 345 -11.86 -7.00 17.83
N ALA A 346 -10.56 -6.95 17.50
CA ALA A 346 -9.73 -8.12 17.23
C ALA A 346 -8.27 -7.88 17.65
N PRO A 347 -7.96 -7.76 18.96
CA PRO A 347 -6.71 -7.17 19.43
C PRO A 347 -5.46 -8.01 19.17
N VAL A 348 -5.58 -9.35 19.11
CA VAL A 348 -4.40 -10.22 18.99
C VAL A 348 -3.94 -10.37 17.55
N PHE A 349 -4.84 -10.70 16.62
CA PHE A 349 -4.53 -11.02 15.23
C PHE A 349 -5.20 -10.07 14.21
N GLY A 350 -5.86 -9.03 14.67
CA GLY A 350 -6.54 -8.04 13.83
C GLY A 350 -7.76 -8.56 13.09
N VAL A 351 -8.36 -7.69 12.28
CA VAL A 351 -9.54 -8.02 11.47
C VAL A 351 -9.19 -8.84 10.22
N GLY A 352 -7.93 -8.91 9.87
CA GLY A 352 -7.38 -9.62 8.70
C GLY A 352 -6.66 -8.67 7.74
N VAL A 353 -5.61 -9.19 7.09
CA VAL A 353 -4.81 -8.45 6.10
C VAL A 353 -5.70 -7.95 4.96
N GLY A 354 -5.55 -6.68 4.57
CA GLY A 354 -6.30 -6.05 3.47
C GLY A 354 -7.77 -5.76 3.77
N ARG A 355 -8.25 -5.98 5.00
CA ARG A 355 -9.67 -5.77 5.35
C ARG A 355 -9.98 -4.41 5.98
N TYR A 356 -8.97 -3.57 6.15
CA TYR A 356 -9.19 -2.26 6.78
C TYR A 356 -10.23 -1.46 5.99
N PHE A 357 -9.95 -1.21 4.70
CA PHE A 357 -10.85 -0.43 3.84
C PHE A 357 -12.27 -1.00 3.84
N ALA A 358 -12.42 -2.30 3.62
CA ALA A 358 -13.70 -2.97 3.54
C ALA A 358 -14.54 -2.88 4.83
N ARG A 359 -13.89 -2.79 5.98
CA ARG A 359 -14.55 -2.82 7.29
C ARG A 359 -14.53 -1.49 8.03
N SER A 360 -13.86 -0.47 7.49
CA SER A 360 -13.68 0.81 8.17
C SER A 360 -15.00 1.49 8.54
N ALA A 361 -16.01 1.42 7.67
CA ALA A 361 -17.33 1.99 7.92
C ALA A 361 -17.99 1.47 9.21
N GLU A 362 -17.78 0.19 9.57
CA GLU A 362 -18.34 -0.41 10.79
C GLU A 362 -17.83 0.27 12.09
N PHE A 363 -16.70 0.95 12.01
CA PHE A 363 -15.97 1.50 13.15
C PHE A 363 -15.83 3.03 13.11
N MET A 364 -16.21 3.66 12.00
CA MET A 364 -16.17 5.11 11.83
C MET A 364 -17.16 5.81 12.76
N THR A 365 -16.91 7.09 13.01
CA THR A 365 -17.94 7.97 13.56
C THR A 365 -18.99 8.24 12.48
N PRO A 366 -20.25 8.55 12.85
CA PRO A 366 -21.28 8.89 11.85
C PRO A 366 -20.85 10.00 10.90
N GLU A 367 -20.17 11.03 11.43
CA GLU A 367 -19.65 12.15 10.63
C GLU A 367 -18.60 11.71 9.61
N LEU A 368 -17.67 10.81 10.01
CA LEU A 368 -16.65 10.33 9.12
C LEU A 368 -17.20 9.37 8.05
N GLN A 369 -18.18 8.53 8.44
CA GLN A 369 -18.87 7.63 7.53
C GLN A 369 -19.66 8.40 6.47
N GLU A 370 -20.28 9.52 6.86
CA GLU A 370 -21.01 10.42 5.96
C GLU A 370 -20.09 11.02 4.89
N LEU A 371 -18.85 11.38 5.26
CA LEU A 371 -17.88 11.99 4.34
C LEU A 371 -17.21 11.00 3.39
N TYR A 372 -16.92 9.80 3.87
CA TYR A 372 -16.03 8.86 3.16
C TYR A 372 -16.68 7.52 2.81
N GLY A 373 -17.73 7.11 3.50
CA GLY A 373 -18.28 5.75 3.38
C GLY A 373 -17.30 4.70 3.89
N ASN A 374 -16.22 4.45 3.13
CA ASN A 374 -15.09 3.58 3.50
C ASN A 374 -13.79 4.27 3.18
N GLU A 375 -12.77 4.13 4.06
CA GLU A 375 -11.46 4.73 3.83
C GLU A 375 -10.35 3.96 4.57
N ASN A 376 -9.11 4.12 4.12
CA ASN A 376 -7.92 3.62 4.81
C ASN A 376 -7.58 4.48 6.05
N ALA A 377 -6.69 3.95 6.91
CA ALA A 377 -6.36 4.57 8.21
C ALA A 377 -5.68 5.93 8.13
N HIS A 378 -5.18 6.37 6.98
CA HIS A 378 -4.27 7.51 6.83
C HIS A 378 -3.09 7.51 7.82
N ASN A 379 -2.77 6.32 8.33
CA ASN A 379 -1.64 6.00 9.19
C ASN A 379 -1.32 4.52 9.01
N TYR A 380 -0.23 4.22 8.33
CA TYR A 380 0.10 2.84 7.98
C TYR A 380 0.38 1.97 9.21
N PHE A 381 0.96 2.52 10.28
CA PHE A 381 1.16 1.78 11.53
C PHE A 381 -0.16 1.40 12.18
N ALA A 382 -1.08 2.36 12.31
CA ALA A 382 -2.41 2.10 12.85
C ALA A 382 -3.17 1.06 12.02
N GLN A 383 -3.03 1.10 10.69
CA GLN A 383 -3.60 0.11 9.79
C GLN A 383 -3.03 -1.29 10.05
N GLN A 384 -1.70 -1.42 10.23
CA GLN A 384 -1.10 -2.71 10.55
C GLN A 384 -1.59 -3.29 11.89
N PHE A 385 -1.76 -2.44 12.92
CA PHE A 385 -2.36 -2.87 14.18
C PHE A 385 -3.83 -3.27 14.03
N ALA A 386 -4.61 -2.57 13.25
CA ALA A 386 -6.01 -2.92 12.99
C ALA A 386 -6.14 -4.23 12.20
N GLU A 387 -5.36 -4.40 11.13
CA GLU A 387 -5.43 -5.57 10.23
C GLU A 387 -4.80 -6.83 10.82
N LEU A 388 -3.65 -6.71 11.49
CA LEU A 388 -2.83 -7.84 11.96
C LEU A 388 -2.78 -7.96 13.49
N GLY A 389 -3.47 -7.09 14.19
CA GLY A 389 -3.50 -7.04 15.66
C GLY A 389 -2.16 -6.70 16.29
N LEU A 390 -2.06 -6.98 17.59
CA LEU A 390 -0.84 -6.76 18.36
C LEU A 390 0.36 -7.53 17.80
N VAL A 391 0.13 -8.78 17.37
CA VAL A 391 1.21 -9.64 16.86
C VAL A 391 1.83 -9.03 15.61
N GLY A 392 1.04 -8.79 14.56
CA GLY A 392 1.57 -8.26 13.29
C GLY A 392 2.03 -6.81 13.40
N GLY A 393 1.29 -5.97 14.13
CA GLY A 393 1.65 -4.57 14.36
C GLY A 393 3.00 -4.42 15.05
N LEU A 394 3.25 -5.17 16.15
CA LEU A 394 4.54 -5.15 16.84
C LEU A 394 5.68 -5.73 16.00
N LEU A 395 5.42 -6.78 15.19
CA LEU A 395 6.42 -7.34 14.28
C LEU A 395 6.82 -6.34 13.19
N PHE A 396 5.86 -5.57 12.67
CA PHE A 396 6.15 -4.49 11.72
C PHE A 396 6.98 -3.37 12.36
N VAL A 397 6.59 -2.89 13.54
CA VAL A 397 7.35 -1.87 14.30
C VAL A 397 8.76 -2.37 14.60
N TRP A 398 8.91 -3.63 15.02
CA TRP A 398 10.22 -4.23 15.26
C TRP A 398 11.07 -4.28 13.99
N LEU A 399 10.50 -4.67 12.85
CA LEU A 399 11.21 -4.66 11.57
C LEU A 399 11.74 -3.26 11.23
N VAL A 400 10.87 -2.25 11.33
CA VAL A 400 11.24 -0.85 11.07
C VAL A 400 12.35 -0.39 12.02
N ALA A 401 12.20 -0.61 13.32
CA ALA A 401 13.19 -0.24 14.32
C ALA A 401 14.54 -0.97 14.12
N ALA A 402 14.50 -2.25 13.74
CA ALA A 402 15.69 -3.04 13.46
C ALA A 402 16.48 -2.48 12.28
N VAL A 403 15.80 -2.13 11.17
CA VAL A 403 16.45 -1.57 9.97
C VAL A 403 17.01 -0.18 10.25
N LEU A 404 16.24 0.68 10.92
CA LEU A 404 16.73 2.02 11.28
C LEU A 404 17.92 1.97 12.24
N SER A 405 17.90 1.06 13.23
CA SER A 405 19.04 0.84 14.12
C SER A 405 20.27 0.34 13.36
N GLN A 406 20.06 -0.53 12.36
CA GLN A 406 21.14 -1.05 11.53
C GLN A 406 21.73 0.04 10.63
N GLY A 407 20.88 0.83 9.98
CA GLY A 407 21.27 1.99 9.18
C GLY A 407 22.06 3.00 10.00
N TRP A 408 21.60 3.33 11.21
CA TRP A 408 22.30 4.23 12.13
C TRP A 408 23.72 3.75 12.46
N ARG A 409 23.85 2.45 12.80
CA ARG A 409 25.18 1.85 13.08
C ARG A 409 26.07 1.86 11.84
N GLY A 410 25.51 1.58 10.66
CA GLY A 410 26.25 1.63 9.39
C GLY A 410 26.81 3.01 9.09
N VAL A 411 25.96 4.04 9.24
CA VAL A 411 26.36 5.44 9.07
C VAL A 411 27.47 5.84 10.07
N ALA A 412 27.32 5.44 11.35
CA ALA A 412 28.35 5.70 12.36
C ALA A 412 29.68 5.00 12.10
N GLN A 413 29.65 3.83 11.43
CA GLN A 413 30.85 3.05 11.07
C GLN A 413 31.47 3.49 9.74
N SER A 414 30.73 4.21 8.90
CA SER A 414 31.16 4.63 7.55
C SER A 414 30.89 6.13 7.35
N PRO A 415 31.64 7.01 8.05
CA PRO A 415 31.38 8.45 8.05
C PRO A 415 31.53 9.10 6.67
N ASP A 416 32.30 8.51 5.78
CA ASP A 416 32.59 9.03 4.44
C ASP A 416 31.65 8.48 3.36
N ASP A 417 30.80 7.50 3.69
CA ASP A 417 29.83 6.95 2.74
C ASP A 417 28.60 7.86 2.60
N ILE A 418 28.73 8.85 1.71
CA ILE A 418 27.70 9.83 1.42
C ILE A 418 26.40 9.17 0.97
N ALA A 419 26.50 8.09 0.16
CA ALA A 419 25.33 7.42 -0.37
C ALA A 419 24.51 6.74 0.75
N LEU A 420 25.20 6.13 1.71
CA LEU A 420 24.57 5.51 2.86
C LEU A 420 23.91 6.57 3.77
N HIS A 421 24.59 7.69 4.04
CA HIS A 421 24.02 8.80 4.81
C HIS A 421 22.76 9.35 4.16
N ALA A 422 22.82 9.61 2.85
CA ALA A 422 21.69 10.13 2.08
C ALA A 422 20.50 9.16 2.12
N LEU A 423 20.73 7.88 1.82
CA LEU A 423 19.67 6.89 1.74
C LEU A 423 19.06 6.57 3.11
N PHE A 424 19.89 6.53 4.17
CA PHE A 424 19.42 6.33 5.54
C PHE A 424 18.54 7.50 6.01
N ALA A 425 18.98 8.74 5.85
CA ALA A 425 18.21 9.91 6.23
C ALA A 425 16.87 9.97 5.47
N ALA A 426 16.90 9.67 4.19
CA ALA A 426 15.71 9.65 3.33
C ALA A 426 14.72 8.54 3.73
N THR A 427 15.19 7.33 4.01
CA THR A 427 14.31 6.24 4.47
C THR A 427 13.72 6.51 5.84
N ALA A 428 14.47 7.12 6.76
CA ALA A 428 13.95 7.56 8.06
C ALA A 428 12.86 8.63 7.90
N ALA A 429 13.05 9.59 7.01
CA ALA A 429 12.05 10.59 6.64
C ALA A 429 10.77 9.94 6.07
N TYR A 430 10.93 8.98 5.18
CA TYR A 430 9.79 8.27 4.58
C TYR A 430 9.00 7.46 5.63
N VAL A 431 9.66 6.78 6.57
CA VAL A 431 9.01 6.08 7.68
C VAL A 431 8.13 7.04 8.50
N LEU A 432 8.55 8.29 8.68
CA LEU A 432 7.73 9.30 9.34
C LEU A 432 6.43 9.59 8.56
N THR A 433 6.47 9.62 7.22
CA THR A 433 5.25 9.81 6.43
C THR A 433 4.27 8.65 6.56
N CYS A 434 4.75 7.44 6.87
CA CYS A 434 3.88 6.28 7.15
C CYS A 434 3.06 6.45 8.45
N ALA A 435 3.50 7.30 9.38
CA ALA A 435 2.72 7.62 10.58
C ALA A 435 1.60 8.65 10.33
N THR A 436 1.60 9.31 9.18
CA THR A 436 0.64 10.35 8.82
C THR A 436 -0.07 10.09 7.49
N GLY A 437 0.18 8.96 6.86
CA GLY A 437 -0.37 8.51 5.61
C GLY A 437 -0.18 7.01 5.44
N HIS A 438 -0.53 6.51 4.25
CA HIS A 438 -0.40 5.09 3.91
C HIS A 438 0.38 4.85 2.59
N PRO A 439 1.55 5.49 2.39
CA PRO A 439 2.27 5.41 1.11
C PRO A 439 2.72 3.99 0.76
N LEU A 440 2.79 3.09 1.72
CA LEU A 440 3.12 1.67 1.48
C LEU A 440 1.96 0.85 0.91
N LEU A 441 0.75 1.40 0.82
CA LEU A 441 -0.36 0.82 0.08
C LEU A 441 -0.32 1.15 -1.42
N VAL A 442 0.55 2.07 -1.84
CA VAL A 442 0.72 2.48 -3.24
C VAL A 442 1.98 1.82 -3.79
N PRO A 443 1.89 0.85 -4.71
CA PRO A 443 3.05 0.08 -5.20
C PRO A 443 4.15 0.96 -5.79
N GLU A 444 3.78 2.02 -6.50
CA GLU A 444 4.67 3.02 -7.07
C GLU A 444 5.55 3.69 -6.02
N ALA A 445 5.03 3.83 -4.80
CA ALA A 445 5.73 4.41 -3.66
C ALA A 445 6.39 3.34 -2.77
N ALA A 446 5.74 2.20 -2.61
CA ALA A 446 6.19 1.11 -1.74
C ALA A 446 7.45 0.42 -2.28
N LEU A 447 7.48 0.05 -3.57
CA LEU A 447 8.60 -0.72 -4.12
C LEU A 447 9.93 0.02 -4.06
N PRO A 448 10.02 1.32 -4.46
CA PRO A 448 11.24 2.10 -4.30
C PRO A 448 11.66 2.25 -2.83
N PHE A 449 10.70 2.44 -1.92
CA PHE A 449 10.99 2.49 -0.49
C PHE A 449 11.58 1.17 0.01
N TRP A 450 10.97 0.02 -0.31
CA TRP A 450 11.46 -1.29 0.11
C TRP A 450 12.84 -1.59 -0.44
N ALA A 451 13.16 -1.15 -1.67
CA ALA A 451 14.50 -1.24 -2.24
C ALA A 451 15.53 -0.41 -1.44
N ALA A 452 15.20 0.85 -1.15
CA ALA A 452 16.04 1.75 -0.36
C ALA A 452 16.22 1.23 1.07
N PHE A 453 15.13 0.77 1.71
CA PHE A 453 15.12 0.25 3.06
C PHE A 453 15.93 -1.04 3.20
N GLY A 454 15.86 -1.94 2.19
CA GLY A 454 16.67 -3.14 2.10
C GLY A 454 18.16 -2.84 1.92
N ALA A 455 18.50 -1.82 1.11
CA ALA A 455 19.87 -1.37 0.96
C ALA A 455 20.44 -0.79 2.27
N VAL A 456 19.66 -0.03 3.02
CA VAL A 456 20.02 0.47 4.36
C VAL A 456 20.22 -0.68 5.35
N ALA A 457 19.39 -1.72 5.30
CA ALA A 457 19.52 -2.90 6.16
C ALA A 457 20.85 -3.65 5.95
N SER A 458 21.51 -3.47 4.80
CA SER A 458 22.80 -4.09 4.49
C SER A 458 24.01 -3.41 5.14
N ALA A 459 23.84 -2.24 5.74
CA ALA A 459 24.92 -1.30 6.10
C ALA A 459 25.95 -1.81 7.11
N THR A 460 25.67 -2.87 7.88
CA THR A 460 26.67 -3.45 8.79
C THR A 460 26.90 -4.94 8.52
N ALA A 461 28.12 -5.41 8.73
CA ALA A 461 28.46 -6.82 8.62
C ALA A 461 27.85 -7.63 9.77
N GLY A 462 26.97 -8.58 9.44
CA GLY A 462 26.45 -9.55 10.42
C GLY A 462 27.44 -10.70 10.62
N ALA A 463 27.85 -11.00 11.86
CA ALA A 463 28.62 -12.19 12.13
C ALA A 463 27.77 -13.46 11.96
N ALA A 464 28.32 -14.48 11.31
CA ALA A 464 27.62 -15.72 11.01
C ALA A 464 27.46 -16.63 12.24
N ALA A 465 26.24 -16.83 12.72
CA ALA A 465 25.84 -17.98 13.54
C ALA A 465 24.44 -18.43 13.10
N VAL A 466 24.40 -19.20 12.03
CA VAL A 466 23.17 -19.43 11.27
C VAL A 466 22.32 -20.60 11.78
N ALA A 467 22.95 -21.68 12.28
CA ALA A 467 22.24 -22.94 12.45
C ALA A 467 21.18 -22.98 13.58
N LYS A 468 21.47 -22.43 14.77
CA LYS A 468 20.53 -22.52 15.93
C LYS A 468 19.28 -21.64 15.77
N ARG A 469 19.37 -20.61 14.92
CA ARG A 469 18.31 -19.59 14.74
C ARG A 469 17.28 -19.93 13.68
N TRP A 470 17.66 -20.69 12.66
CA TRP A 470 16.69 -21.21 11.70
C TRP A 470 15.67 -22.12 12.37
N LEU A 471 16.09 -22.87 13.39
CA LEU A 471 15.17 -23.66 14.20
C LEU A 471 14.20 -22.74 14.96
N THR A 472 14.70 -21.69 15.62
CA THR A 472 13.85 -20.71 16.34
C THR A 472 12.90 -19.99 15.38
N LEU A 473 13.38 -19.56 14.20
CA LEU A 473 12.54 -18.97 13.15
C LEU A 473 11.47 -19.94 12.66
N GLY A 474 11.86 -21.18 12.38
CA GLY A 474 10.94 -22.20 11.94
C GLY A 474 9.86 -22.50 12.98
N VAL A 475 10.23 -22.63 14.25
CA VAL A 475 9.28 -22.84 15.35
C VAL A 475 8.36 -21.62 15.53
N ALA A 476 8.89 -20.39 15.54
CA ALA A 476 8.07 -19.19 15.69
C ALA A 476 7.11 -19.00 14.50
N ALA A 477 7.59 -19.21 13.28
CA ALA A 477 6.75 -19.17 12.07
C ALA A 477 5.67 -20.28 12.11
N ALA A 478 6.03 -21.50 12.54
CA ALA A 478 5.08 -22.60 12.67
C ALA A 478 4.00 -22.31 13.72
N VAL A 479 4.36 -21.68 14.86
CA VAL A 479 3.39 -21.25 15.86
C VAL A 479 2.44 -20.19 15.31
N ILE A 480 2.95 -19.17 14.60
CA ILE A 480 2.12 -18.13 13.99
C ILE A 480 1.18 -18.72 12.92
N LEU A 481 1.70 -19.60 12.06
CA LEU A 481 0.91 -20.26 11.02
C LEU A 481 -0.15 -21.19 11.65
N SER A 482 0.21 -21.96 12.69
CA SER A 482 -0.75 -22.80 13.42
C SER A 482 -1.84 -22.00 14.11
N ALA A 483 -1.50 -20.83 14.69
CA ALA A 483 -2.47 -19.91 15.26
C ALA A 483 -3.41 -19.33 14.18
N GLY A 484 -2.90 -19.02 12.97
CA GLY A 484 -3.71 -18.60 11.83
C GLY A 484 -4.69 -19.67 11.40
N VAL A 485 -4.24 -20.93 11.25
CA VAL A 485 -5.10 -22.07 10.91
C VAL A 485 -6.11 -22.35 12.03
N GLY A 486 -5.69 -22.32 13.29
CA GLY A 486 -6.60 -22.51 14.43
C GLY A 486 -7.69 -21.45 14.49
N ARG A 487 -7.35 -20.18 14.20
CA ARG A 487 -8.35 -19.12 14.06
C ARG A 487 -9.32 -19.40 12.91
N ALA A 488 -8.82 -19.87 11.77
CA ALA A 488 -9.64 -20.17 10.61
C ALA A 488 -10.68 -21.25 10.93
N THR A 489 -10.31 -22.31 11.66
CA THR A 489 -11.26 -23.37 12.04
C THR A 489 -12.35 -22.85 12.97
N ILE A 490 -12.02 -21.95 13.90
CA ILE A 490 -13.01 -21.33 14.81
C ILE A 490 -13.96 -20.40 14.01
N VAL A 491 -13.43 -19.61 13.08
CA VAL A 491 -14.23 -18.72 12.25
C VAL A 491 -15.11 -19.51 11.28
N TYR A 492 -14.58 -20.58 10.69
CA TYR A 492 -15.31 -21.47 9.76
C TYR A 492 -16.48 -22.18 10.44
N ALA A 493 -16.37 -22.51 11.72
CA ALA A 493 -17.46 -23.11 12.49
C ALA A 493 -18.67 -22.17 12.71
N ARG A 494 -18.54 -20.87 12.40
CA ARG A 494 -19.64 -19.91 12.45
C ARG A 494 -20.28 -19.79 11.07
N PRO A 495 -21.61 -19.73 10.97
CA PRO A 495 -22.24 -19.44 9.68
C PRO A 495 -21.71 -18.11 9.14
N PRO A 496 -21.46 -18.00 7.83
CA PRO A 496 -20.96 -16.75 7.24
C PRO A 496 -21.98 -15.65 7.49
N ALA A 497 -21.56 -14.57 8.16
CA ALA A 497 -22.36 -13.36 8.24
C ALA A 497 -22.36 -12.67 6.88
N GLN A 498 -23.50 -12.06 6.51
CA GLN A 498 -23.55 -11.22 5.32
C GLN A 498 -22.52 -10.09 5.47
N PRO A 499 -21.61 -9.91 4.51
CA PRO A 499 -20.69 -8.79 4.57
C PRO A 499 -21.45 -7.46 4.49
N PRO A 500 -20.96 -6.40 5.13
CA PRO A 500 -21.60 -5.09 5.09
C PRO A 500 -21.57 -4.50 3.67
N GLU A 501 -22.61 -3.76 3.34
CA GLU A 501 -22.66 -2.93 2.13
C GLU A 501 -21.60 -1.83 2.21
N GLN A 502 -21.14 -1.34 1.06
CA GLN A 502 -20.06 -0.37 0.97
C GLN A 502 -20.34 0.67 -0.12
N GLY A 503 -19.80 1.88 0.03
CA GLY A 503 -19.95 2.94 -0.95
C GLY A 503 -21.34 3.58 -0.95
N PHE A 504 -22.09 3.42 0.13
CA PHE A 504 -23.39 4.08 0.36
C PHE A 504 -23.28 5.00 1.57
N HIS A 505 -23.86 6.19 1.46
CA HIS A 505 -24.07 7.09 2.58
C HIS A 505 -25.25 6.64 3.45
N GLN A 506 -25.47 7.33 4.56
CA GLN A 506 -26.61 7.05 5.43
C GLN A 506 -27.94 7.35 4.71
N PHE A 507 -29.01 6.70 5.18
CA PHE A 507 -30.33 6.97 4.67
C PHE A 507 -30.79 8.39 5.05
N GLU A 508 -31.30 9.09 4.06
CA GLU A 508 -31.94 10.40 4.18
C GLU A 508 -33.43 10.27 3.91
N THR A 509 -34.22 11.21 4.41
CA THR A 509 -35.66 11.23 4.21
C THR A 509 -36.03 12.58 3.63
N THR A 510 -36.74 12.57 2.51
CA THR A 510 -37.32 13.77 1.90
C THR A 510 -38.51 14.29 2.73
N SER A 511 -38.96 15.51 2.44
CA SER A 511 -40.11 16.12 3.13
C SER A 511 -41.43 15.37 2.95
N ASP A 512 -41.55 14.56 1.91
CA ASP A 512 -42.70 13.70 1.62
C ASP A 512 -42.61 12.31 2.30
N GLY A 513 -41.53 12.06 3.07
CA GLY A 513 -41.33 10.80 3.79
C GLY A 513 -40.65 9.71 2.97
N THR A 514 -40.24 9.97 1.73
CA THR A 514 -39.48 9.01 0.92
C THR A 514 -38.05 8.88 1.44
N THR A 515 -37.63 7.65 1.71
CA THR A 515 -36.25 7.37 2.14
C THR A 515 -35.37 7.03 0.95
N PHE A 516 -34.20 7.59 0.94
CA PHE A 516 -33.18 7.33 -0.06
C PHE A 516 -31.77 7.39 0.57
N ARG A 517 -30.75 6.98 -0.18
CA ARG A 517 -29.34 7.17 0.19
C ARG A 517 -28.51 7.48 -1.05
N TRP A 518 -27.47 8.25 -0.86
CA TRP A 518 -26.49 8.49 -1.90
C TRP A 518 -25.54 7.31 -2.01
N MET A 519 -25.07 7.03 -3.21
CA MET A 519 -23.93 6.16 -3.44
C MET A 519 -22.74 6.98 -3.95
N THR A 520 -21.53 6.51 -3.65
CA THR A 520 -20.29 7.02 -4.24
C THR A 520 -20.12 6.46 -5.65
N ARG A 521 -19.07 6.86 -6.36
CA ARG A 521 -18.74 6.35 -7.69
C ARG A 521 -18.64 4.81 -7.76
N HIS A 522 -18.30 4.17 -6.65
CA HIS A 522 -18.21 2.72 -6.54
C HIS A 522 -18.92 2.26 -5.26
N ALA A 523 -19.93 1.40 -5.42
CA ALA A 523 -20.64 0.81 -4.30
C ALA A 523 -20.71 -0.72 -4.44
N VAL A 524 -20.88 -1.41 -3.31
CA VAL A 524 -20.90 -2.86 -3.22
C VAL A 524 -22.01 -3.32 -2.32
N ILE A 525 -22.77 -4.32 -2.79
CA ILE A 525 -23.70 -5.07 -1.96
C ILE A 525 -23.37 -6.56 -2.03
N TYR A 526 -23.96 -7.31 -1.11
CA TYR A 526 -23.86 -8.76 -1.08
C TYR A 526 -25.26 -9.38 -1.12
N ILE A 527 -25.51 -10.20 -2.11
CA ILE A 527 -26.77 -10.92 -2.28
C ILE A 527 -26.59 -12.40 -1.93
N SER A 528 -27.65 -13.06 -1.49
CA SER A 528 -27.62 -14.50 -1.25
C SER A 528 -27.41 -15.27 -2.56
N ASP A 529 -26.74 -16.41 -2.47
CA ASP A 529 -26.43 -17.27 -3.62
C ASP A 529 -27.69 -17.80 -4.31
N GLY A 530 -27.62 -17.99 -5.63
CA GLY A 530 -28.68 -18.50 -6.48
C GLY A 530 -28.98 -17.58 -7.68
N PRO A 531 -29.74 -18.06 -8.66
CA PRO A 531 -30.26 -17.21 -9.74
C PRO A 531 -31.37 -16.29 -9.22
N GLY A 532 -31.52 -15.12 -9.81
CA GLY A 532 -32.54 -14.18 -9.40
C GLY A 532 -32.48 -12.86 -10.15
N PHE A 533 -33.22 -11.89 -9.64
CA PHE A 533 -33.22 -10.52 -10.13
C PHE A 533 -32.86 -9.55 -9.02
N LEU A 534 -32.01 -8.61 -9.35
CA LEU A 534 -31.69 -7.48 -8.49
C LEU A 534 -32.47 -6.27 -9.01
N HIS A 535 -33.46 -5.86 -8.24
CA HIS A 535 -34.32 -4.72 -8.55
C HIS A 535 -33.72 -3.47 -7.93
N LEU A 536 -33.41 -2.48 -8.77
CA LEU A 536 -32.83 -1.22 -8.39
C LEU A 536 -33.79 -0.08 -8.74
N ARG A 537 -33.99 0.86 -7.83
CA ARG A 537 -34.67 2.12 -8.13
C ARG A 537 -33.68 3.25 -7.86
N LEU A 538 -33.30 3.93 -8.94
CA LEU A 538 -32.20 4.87 -9.00
C LEU A 538 -32.68 6.21 -9.56
N ARG A 539 -32.00 7.29 -9.16
CA ARG A 539 -32.19 8.62 -9.72
C ARG A 539 -30.84 9.33 -9.83
N ALA A 540 -30.57 9.91 -10.98
CA ALA A 540 -29.44 10.82 -11.11
C ALA A 540 -29.84 12.22 -10.64
N PRO A 541 -28.94 12.97 -9.96
CA PRO A 541 -29.21 14.36 -9.63
C PRO A 541 -29.31 15.21 -10.91
N GLY A 542 -30.20 16.20 -10.89
CA GLY A 542 -30.40 17.13 -12.02
C GLY A 542 -29.30 18.17 -12.19
N TRP A 543 -28.15 17.94 -11.62
CA TRP A 543 -26.98 18.81 -11.81
C TRP A 543 -26.45 18.68 -13.24
N PRO A 544 -25.89 19.76 -13.81
CA PRO A 544 -25.39 19.73 -15.18
C PRO A 544 -24.30 18.66 -15.31
N ALA A 545 -24.70 17.55 -15.88
CA ALA A 545 -23.78 16.47 -16.24
C ALA A 545 -23.38 16.65 -17.71
N PRO A 546 -22.08 16.64 -18.05
CA PRO A 546 -21.63 16.78 -19.42
C PRO A 546 -22.04 15.59 -20.32
N HIS A 547 -22.40 14.45 -19.72
CA HIS A 547 -22.77 13.21 -20.40
C HIS A 547 -23.85 12.47 -19.60
N PRO A 548 -24.57 11.51 -20.21
CA PRO A 548 -25.49 10.64 -19.47
C PRO A 548 -24.81 9.94 -18.31
N VAL A 549 -25.54 9.82 -17.19
CA VAL A 549 -25.06 9.08 -16.02
C VAL A 549 -25.28 7.60 -16.29
N VAL A 550 -24.19 6.85 -16.34
CA VAL A 550 -24.21 5.41 -16.62
C VAL A 550 -23.73 4.65 -15.39
N ILE A 551 -24.55 3.69 -14.94
CA ILE A 551 -24.18 2.72 -13.92
C ILE A 551 -23.87 1.37 -14.57
N GLU A 552 -22.75 0.78 -14.18
CA GLU A 552 -22.31 -0.54 -14.59
C GLU A 552 -22.41 -1.49 -13.40
N THR A 553 -23.05 -2.63 -13.59
CA THR A 553 -23.10 -3.70 -12.58
C THR A 553 -22.19 -4.83 -12.96
N SER A 554 -21.34 -5.23 -12.02
CA SER A 554 -20.43 -6.37 -12.16
C SER A 554 -20.69 -7.40 -11.06
N ILE A 555 -20.66 -8.68 -11.42
CA ILE A 555 -20.79 -9.82 -10.49
C ILE A 555 -19.54 -10.69 -10.66
N ALA A 556 -18.86 -10.99 -9.56
CA ALA A 556 -17.61 -11.73 -9.56
C ALA A 556 -16.55 -11.16 -10.55
N GLY A 557 -16.53 -9.84 -10.71
CA GLY A 557 -15.59 -9.13 -11.59
C GLY A 557 -15.98 -9.12 -13.08
N GLN A 558 -17.10 -9.73 -13.46
CA GLN A 558 -17.62 -9.67 -14.81
C GLN A 558 -18.77 -8.66 -14.90
N VAL A 559 -18.70 -7.74 -15.86
CA VAL A 559 -19.79 -6.82 -16.15
C VAL A 559 -20.98 -7.62 -16.67
N VAL A 560 -22.12 -7.49 -15.98
CA VAL A 560 -23.35 -8.21 -16.34
C VAL A 560 -24.34 -7.30 -17.03
N ASP A 561 -24.35 -5.99 -16.69
CA ASP A 561 -25.27 -5.04 -17.30
C ASP A 561 -24.78 -3.59 -17.16
N ARG A 562 -25.31 -2.70 -18.00
CA ARG A 562 -25.11 -1.25 -17.97
C ARG A 562 -26.44 -0.54 -18.20
N HIS A 563 -26.69 0.50 -17.40
CA HIS A 563 -27.92 1.25 -17.46
C HIS A 563 -27.66 2.76 -17.45
N GLU A 564 -28.38 3.50 -18.29
CA GLU A 564 -28.35 4.95 -18.29
C GLU A 564 -29.46 5.47 -17.38
N VAL A 565 -29.07 6.28 -16.39
CA VAL A 565 -30.00 6.85 -15.41
C VAL A 565 -30.36 8.27 -15.82
N PRO A 566 -31.63 8.56 -16.13
CA PRO A 566 -32.08 9.89 -16.51
C PRO A 566 -31.94 10.87 -15.33
N PRO A 567 -31.66 12.16 -15.61
CA PRO A 567 -31.58 13.18 -14.58
C PRO A 567 -32.98 13.46 -13.99
N ASP A 568 -33.02 13.65 -12.68
CA ASP A 568 -34.22 14.03 -11.89
C ASP A 568 -35.41 13.06 -11.95
N GLU A 569 -35.32 11.99 -12.71
CA GLU A 569 -36.35 10.96 -12.80
C GLU A 569 -35.93 9.67 -12.12
N SER A 570 -36.83 9.09 -11.31
CA SER A 570 -36.60 7.76 -10.73
C SER A 570 -36.82 6.70 -11.80
N THR A 571 -35.77 5.91 -12.07
CA THR A 571 -35.85 4.77 -12.98
C THR A 571 -35.76 3.46 -12.21
N THR A 572 -36.46 2.44 -12.71
CA THR A 572 -36.33 1.07 -12.20
C THR A 572 -35.50 0.26 -13.16
N TRP A 573 -34.54 -0.48 -12.61
CA TRP A 573 -33.63 -1.30 -13.39
C TRP A 573 -33.50 -2.70 -12.77
N ASP A 574 -33.74 -3.72 -13.57
CA ASP A 574 -33.74 -5.11 -13.15
C ASP A 574 -32.52 -5.82 -13.75
N VAL A 575 -31.61 -6.23 -12.89
CA VAL A 575 -30.39 -6.94 -13.29
C VAL A 575 -30.57 -8.45 -13.09
N ALA A 576 -30.54 -9.21 -14.17
CA ALA A 576 -30.62 -10.67 -14.10
C ALA A 576 -29.29 -11.27 -13.61
N VAL A 577 -29.34 -12.00 -12.52
CA VAL A 577 -28.19 -12.70 -11.93
C VAL A 577 -28.33 -14.19 -12.22
N ARG A 578 -27.42 -14.71 -13.05
CA ARG A 578 -27.35 -16.15 -13.38
C ARG A 578 -26.67 -16.93 -12.26
N ASP A 579 -26.99 -18.22 -12.12
CA ASP A 579 -26.32 -19.08 -11.16
C ASP A 579 -24.86 -19.31 -11.54
N VAL A 580 -23.94 -19.08 -10.60
CA VAL A 580 -22.49 -19.27 -10.78
C VAL A 580 -21.92 -20.29 -9.76
N GLY A 581 -22.81 -21.00 -9.06
CA GLY A 581 -22.48 -22.26 -8.36
C GLY A 581 -21.49 -22.17 -7.20
N ARG A 582 -21.74 -21.33 -6.17
CA ARG A 582 -21.04 -21.41 -4.88
C ARG A 582 -21.97 -21.03 -3.73
N ALA A 583 -21.87 -21.75 -2.61
CA ALA A 583 -22.63 -21.44 -1.40
C ALA A 583 -22.12 -20.16 -0.72
N GLY A 584 -23.02 -19.26 -0.33
CA GLY A 584 -22.71 -18.06 0.45
C GLY A 584 -23.33 -16.80 -0.11
N PHE A 585 -22.62 -15.67 0.06
CA PHE A 585 -23.03 -14.38 -0.45
C PHE A 585 -22.22 -14.01 -1.70
N ARG A 586 -22.92 -13.47 -2.70
CA ARG A 586 -22.29 -12.91 -3.91
C ARG A 586 -22.11 -11.44 -3.78
N ARG A 587 -20.96 -11.00 -4.18
CA ARG A 587 -20.62 -9.60 -4.31
C ARG A 587 -21.16 -9.07 -5.63
N VAL A 588 -21.84 -7.94 -5.55
CA VAL A 588 -22.29 -7.12 -6.66
C VAL A 588 -21.63 -5.76 -6.55
N ASP A 589 -20.88 -5.39 -7.56
CA ASP A 589 -20.21 -4.10 -7.67
C ASP A 589 -20.99 -3.18 -8.60
N PHE A 590 -21.23 -1.96 -8.16
CA PHE A 590 -21.79 -0.87 -8.96
C PHE A 590 -20.74 0.17 -9.22
N ARG A 591 -20.58 0.58 -10.48
CA ARG A 591 -19.68 1.67 -10.86
C ARG A 591 -20.42 2.71 -11.66
N VAL A 592 -20.27 3.97 -11.30
CA VAL A 592 -20.88 5.11 -11.99
C VAL A 592 -19.80 5.89 -12.71
N ASN A 593 -20.06 6.32 -13.95
CA ASN A 593 -19.10 7.07 -14.75
C ASN A 593 -18.83 8.49 -14.24
N GLN A 594 -19.71 9.03 -13.37
CA GLN A 594 -19.63 10.40 -12.87
C GLN A 594 -19.72 10.43 -11.34
N GLU A 595 -19.11 11.47 -10.76
CA GLU A 595 -19.12 11.76 -9.33
C GLU A 595 -19.19 13.26 -9.12
N TRP A 596 -19.96 13.71 -8.17
CA TRP A 596 -20.11 15.09 -7.76
C TRP A 596 -19.66 15.28 -6.32
N SER A 597 -19.53 16.53 -5.93
CA SER A 597 -19.22 16.90 -4.56
C SER A 597 -20.40 17.69 -3.99
N GLU A 598 -21.11 17.10 -3.03
CA GLU A 598 -22.24 17.73 -2.34
C GLU A 598 -21.78 18.38 -1.04
N GLU A 599 -22.26 19.58 -0.75
CA GLU A 599 -22.05 20.22 0.54
C GLU A 599 -23.06 19.68 1.57
N VAL A 600 -22.54 19.13 2.67
CA VAL A 600 -23.35 18.57 3.75
C VAL A 600 -23.09 19.36 5.03
N ARG A 601 -24.16 19.72 5.73
CA ARG A 601 -24.08 20.39 7.02
C ARG A 601 -24.03 19.38 8.15
N LEU A 602 -22.88 19.26 8.79
CA LEU A 602 -22.63 18.37 9.92
C LEU A 602 -22.60 19.20 11.22
N GLY A 603 -23.75 19.38 11.84
CA GLY A 603 -23.90 20.25 13.00
C GLY A 603 -23.61 21.70 12.66
N ARG A 604 -22.50 22.29 13.22
CA ARG A 604 -22.04 23.64 12.90
C ARG A 604 -21.03 23.72 11.75
N ARG A 605 -20.71 22.60 11.09
CA ARG A 605 -19.69 22.50 10.04
C ARG A 605 -20.34 22.24 8.69
N THR A 606 -19.70 22.73 7.64
CA THR A 606 -19.98 22.36 6.26
C THR A 606 -18.85 21.49 5.76
N ALA A 607 -19.18 20.35 5.16
CA ALA A 607 -18.22 19.44 4.56
C ALA A 607 -18.71 19.06 3.16
N ARG A 608 -17.80 18.58 2.31
CA ARG A 608 -18.12 18.06 0.98
C ARG A 608 -18.01 16.56 0.99
N ARG A 609 -19.02 15.88 0.47
CA ARG A 609 -19.03 14.43 0.31
C ARG A 609 -19.10 14.04 -1.16
N PRO A 610 -18.41 12.97 -1.58
CA PRO A 610 -18.54 12.44 -2.92
C PRO A 610 -19.87 11.73 -3.08
N VAL A 611 -20.65 12.08 -4.09
CA VAL A 611 -21.95 11.48 -4.41
C VAL A 611 -22.03 11.22 -5.92
N SER A 612 -22.70 10.13 -6.31
CA SER A 612 -22.90 9.78 -7.72
C SER A 612 -24.39 9.63 -8.06
N LEU A 613 -25.07 8.68 -7.45
CA LEU A 613 -26.47 8.39 -7.69
C LEU A 613 -27.26 8.36 -6.38
N ILE A 614 -28.52 8.70 -6.48
CA ILE A 614 -29.51 8.49 -5.44
C ILE A 614 -30.06 7.08 -5.61
N VAL A 615 -30.03 6.32 -4.54
CA VAL A 615 -30.55 4.96 -4.47
C VAL A 615 -31.77 4.97 -3.57
N GLU A 616 -32.93 4.79 -4.17
CA GLU A 616 -34.23 4.78 -3.46
C GLU A 616 -34.55 3.37 -2.97
N ARG A 617 -34.18 2.35 -3.74
CA ARG A 617 -34.42 0.95 -3.39
C ARG A 617 -33.39 0.02 -4.01
N ILE A 618 -32.98 -0.99 -3.23
CA ILE A 618 -32.27 -2.18 -3.70
C ILE A 618 -32.98 -3.39 -3.12
N GLN A 619 -33.43 -4.30 -3.97
CA GLN A 619 -34.10 -5.52 -3.55
C GLN A 619 -33.61 -6.71 -4.33
N TRP A 620 -33.20 -7.76 -3.63
CA TRP A 620 -32.83 -9.05 -4.20
C TRP A 620 -34.02 -10.01 -4.16
N GLU A 621 -34.40 -10.52 -5.32
CA GLU A 621 -35.41 -11.57 -5.48
C GLU A 621 -34.73 -12.82 -6.03
N ARG A 622 -34.67 -13.86 -5.21
CA ARG A 622 -34.10 -15.16 -5.60
C ARG A 622 -35.16 -15.97 -6.33
N LEU A 623 -34.83 -16.51 -7.51
CA LEU A 623 -35.63 -17.52 -8.19
C LEU A 623 -35.60 -18.82 -7.38
N ARG A 624 -36.75 -19.43 -7.17
CA ARG A 624 -36.89 -20.68 -6.42
C ARG A 624 -36.49 -21.90 -7.25
#